data_20eff045a528498f6b4a5c4233a17571
#
_entry.id   20eff045a528498f6b4a5c4233a17571
#
_cell.length_a   1.000
_cell.length_b   1.000
_cell.length_c   1.000
_cell.angle_alpha   90.00
_cell.angle_beta   90.00
_cell.angle_gamma   90.00
#
_symmetry.space_group_name_H-M   'P 1'
#
loop_
_entity.id
_entity.type
_entity.pdbx_description
1 polymer ?
#
loop_
_entity_poly.entity_id
_entity_poly.type
_entity_poly.pdbx_seq_one_letter_code
_entity_poly.pdbx_strand_id
1 'polypeptide(L)'
;MIRHIAFFSAIDPDDLDAIEAGLWVLKDNPHALRFAVHRNLKLDEIPGPHPDFIVMADIADEAALAAYKAHPLYAESIRRVRPLRDIRVAADLAIEGDG
;
A
#
# COMPACT_ATOMS: atom_id res chain seq x y z
N MET A 1 9.49 15.20 -2.76
CA MET A 1 9.12 13.78 -2.87
C MET A 1 7.98 13.47 -1.92
N ILE A 2 7.13 12.54 -2.28
CA ILE A 2 5.97 12.16 -1.50
C ILE A 2 6.13 10.70 -1.09
N ARG A 3 5.85 10.39 0.16
CA ARG A 3 5.67 9.02 0.63
C ARG A 3 4.19 8.73 0.78
N HIS A 4 3.70 7.81 -0.02
CA HIS A 4 2.34 7.30 0.06
C HIS A 4 2.34 6.06 0.93
N ILE A 5 1.57 6.09 2.02
CA ILE A 5 1.48 4.98 2.97
C ILE A 5 0.03 4.52 3.01
N ALA A 6 -0.19 3.22 2.90
CA ALA A 6 -1.51 2.64 3.01
C ALA A 6 -1.49 1.46 3.98
N PHE A 7 -2.54 1.35 4.77
CA PHE A 7 -2.75 0.26 5.72
C PHE A 7 -3.93 -0.57 5.27
N PHE A 8 -3.77 -1.89 5.32
CA PHE A 8 -4.81 -2.83 4.92
C PHE A 8 -5.01 -3.89 5.98
N SER A 9 -6.25 -4.33 6.17
CA SER A 9 -6.56 -5.52 6.95
C SER A 9 -7.40 -6.48 6.14
N ALA A 10 -7.28 -7.79 6.44
CA ALA A 10 -8.07 -8.84 5.81
C ALA A 10 -9.41 -8.99 6.51
N ILE A 11 -10.47 -9.28 5.73
CA ILE A 11 -11.73 -9.75 6.29
C ILE A 11 -11.51 -11.14 6.92
N ASP A 12 -10.84 -12.01 6.17
CA ASP A 12 -10.55 -13.39 6.57
C ASP A 12 -9.03 -13.59 6.65
N PRO A 13 -8.49 -14.07 7.79
CA PRO A 13 -7.06 -14.32 7.91
C PRO A 13 -6.52 -15.34 6.88
N ASP A 14 -7.36 -16.19 6.34
CA ASP A 14 -6.96 -17.16 5.31
C ASP A 14 -6.59 -16.47 3.99
N ASP A 15 -6.98 -15.20 3.80
CA ASP A 15 -6.71 -14.42 2.60
C ASP A 15 -5.43 -13.57 2.70
N LEU A 16 -4.67 -13.66 3.79
CA LEU A 16 -3.48 -12.81 3.97
C LEU A 16 -2.47 -12.98 2.83
N ASP A 17 -2.18 -14.20 2.42
CA ASP A 17 -1.22 -14.44 1.34
C ASP A 17 -1.73 -13.88 0.00
N ALA A 18 -3.02 -14.01 -0.28
CA ALA A 18 -3.63 -13.49 -1.50
C ALA A 18 -3.62 -11.96 -1.53
N ILE A 19 -3.90 -11.33 -0.39
CA ILE A 19 -3.83 -9.86 -0.27
C ILE A 19 -2.39 -9.39 -0.49
N GLU A 20 -1.44 -10.02 0.16
CA GLU A 20 -0.03 -9.66 0.01
C GLU A 20 0.42 -9.75 -1.45
N ALA A 21 0.08 -10.84 -2.14
CA ALA A 21 0.39 -11.01 -3.56
C ALA A 21 -0.25 -9.91 -4.41
N GLY A 22 -1.49 -9.54 -4.11
CA GLY A 22 -2.18 -8.46 -4.80
C GLY A 22 -1.55 -7.09 -4.59
N LEU A 23 -1.02 -6.83 -3.39
CA LEU A 23 -0.30 -5.59 -3.08
C LEU A 23 1.05 -5.53 -3.78
N TRP A 24 1.77 -6.65 -3.87
CA TRP A 24 3.06 -6.73 -4.54
C TRP A 24 2.98 -6.52 -6.06
N VAL A 25 1.81 -6.60 -6.67
CA VAL A 25 1.62 -6.23 -8.08
C VAL A 25 2.13 -4.81 -8.35
N LEU A 26 2.03 -3.92 -7.35
CA LEU A 26 2.43 -2.52 -7.48
C LEU A 26 3.95 -2.32 -7.59
N LYS A 27 4.76 -3.32 -7.29
CA LYS A 27 6.23 -3.20 -7.36
C LYS A 27 6.73 -2.81 -8.76
N ASP A 28 5.99 -3.20 -9.79
CA ASP A 28 6.36 -2.94 -11.18
C ASP A 28 5.73 -1.63 -11.71
N ASN A 29 5.03 -0.88 -10.88
CA ASN A 29 4.49 0.42 -11.28
C ASN A 29 5.65 1.42 -11.46
N PRO A 30 5.86 1.94 -12.70
CA PRO A 30 7.06 2.74 -12.99
C PRO A 30 7.09 4.11 -12.31
N HIS A 31 5.97 4.56 -11.75
CA HIS A 31 5.89 5.85 -11.07
C HIS A 31 6.29 5.79 -9.60
N ALA A 32 6.52 4.61 -9.07
CA ALA A 32 7.07 4.45 -7.72
C ALA A 32 8.60 4.34 -7.82
N LEU A 33 9.30 5.25 -7.15
CA LEU A 33 10.77 5.25 -7.06
C LEU A 33 11.25 4.17 -6.08
N ARG A 34 10.48 3.94 -5.01
CA ARG A 34 10.67 2.87 -4.05
C ARG A 34 9.31 2.30 -3.72
N PHE A 35 9.25 1.01 -3.48
CA PHE A 35 8.01 0.33 -3.12
C PHE A 35 8.28 -0.80 -2.14
N ALA A 36 7.46 -0.91 -1.11
CA ALA A 36 7.56 -1.99 -0.14
C ALA A 36 6.19 -2.37 0.41
N VAL A 37 6.02 -3.66 0.67
CA VAL A 37 4.88 -4.21 1.41
C VAL A 37 5.43 -4.92 2.63
N HIS A 38 4.92 -4.57 3.79
CA HIS A 38 5.32 -5.18 5.05
C HIS A 38 4.12 -5.74 5.78
N ARG A 39 4.31 -6.85 6.47
CA ARG A 39 3.32 -7.33 7.43
C ARG A 39 3.52 -6.62 8.76
N ASN A 40 2.41 -6.22 9.39
CA ASN A 40 2.45 -5.62 10.71
C ASN A 40 2.87 -6.67 11.73
N LEU A 41 3.87 -6.35 12.53
CA LEU A 41 4.31 -7.22 13.63
C LEU A 41 3.30 -7.31 14.77
N LYS A 42 2.34 -6.36 14.81
CA LYS A 42 1.25 -6.31 15.81
C LYS A 42 1.77 -6.27 17.25
N LEU A 43 2.79 -5.46 17.47
CA LEU A 43 3.41 -5.28 18.78
C LEU A 43 2.70 -4.22 19.62
N ASP A 44 1.84 -3.39 19.02
CA ASP A 44 1.08 -2.37 19.75
C ASP A 44 -0.03 -3.06 20.57
N GLU A 45 -0.05 -2.77 21.85
CA GLU A 45 -1.00 -3.36 22.82
C GLU A 45 -2.23 -2.48 23.05
N ILE A 46 -2.26 -1.28 22.47
CA ILE A 46 -3.42 -0.38 22.63
C ILE A 46 -4.64 -1.00 21.92
N PRO A 47 -5.80 -1.12 22.59
CA PRO A 47 -6.99 -1.68 21.96
C PRO A 47 -7.44 -0.87 20.76
N GLY A 48 -7.93 -1.56 19.73
CA GLY A 48 -8.42 -0.96 18.51
C GLY A 48 -8.09 -1.81 17.30
N PRO A 49 -8.48 -1.38 16.10
CA PRO A 49 -8.14 -2.10 14.88
C PRO A 49 -6.64 -1.99 14.60
N HIS A 50 -6.03 -3.10 14.23
CA HIS A 50 -4.64 -3.16 13.82
C HIS A 50 -4.56 -3.64 12.37
N PRO A 51 -3.87 -2.89 11.47
CA PRO A 51 -3.72 -3.36 10.10
C PRO A 51 -2.86 -4.62 10.04
N ASP A 52 -3.07 -5.40 8.99
CA ASP A 52 -2.24 -6.58 8.69
C ASP A 52 -1.05 -6.21 7.82
N PHE A 53 -1.21 -5.23 6.93
CA PHE A 53 -0.19 -4.82 5.96
C PHE A 53 0.04 -3.32 5.97
N ILE A 54 1.29 -2.96 5.70
CA ILE A 54 1.73 -1.59 5.48
C ILE A 54 2.35 -1.54 4.09
N VAL A 55 1.82 -0.67 3.23
CA VAL A 55 2.33 -0.45 1.89
C VAL A 55 2.96 0.94 1.86
N MET A 56 4.18 1.03 1.35
CA MET A 56 4.89 2.30 1.23
C MET A 56 5.38 2.48 -0.20
N ALA A 57 5.09 3.63 -0.79
CA ALA A 57 5.58 4.00 -2.11
C ALA A 57 6.15 5.42 -2.07
N ASP A 58 7.40 5.57 -2.49
CA ASP A 58 8.01 6.89 -2.63
C ASP A 58 7.84 7.36 -4.08
N ILE A 59 7.29 8.55 -4.24
CA ILE A 59 6.83 9.09 -5.52
C ILE A 59 7.38 10.50 -5.67
N ALA A 60 7.78 10.87 -6.89
CA ALA A 60 8.52 12.11 -7.12
C ALA A 60 7.72 13.36 -6.74
N ASP A 61 6.45 13.44 -7.15
CA ASP A 61 5.60 14.62 -6.97
C ASP A 61 4.12 14.25 -7.13
N GLU A 62 3.24 15.25 -7.00
CA GLU A 62 1.79 15.04 -7.12
C GLU A 62 1.37 14.54 -8.51
N ALA A 63 2.03 15.00 -9.58
CA ALA A 63 1.73 14.53 -10.93
C ALA A 63 2.09 13.06 -11.09
N ALA A 64 3.23 12.63 -10.54
CA ALA A 64 3.64 11.24 -10.54
C ALA A 64 2.70 10.38 -9.69
N LEU A 65 2.19 10.91 -8.57
CA LEU A 65 1.20 10.20 -7.74
C LEU A 65 -0.09 9.97 -8.51
N ALA A 66 -0.57 10.97 -9.25
CA ALA A 66 -1.74 10.83 -10.09
C ALA A 66 -1.52 9.76 -11.18
N ALA A 67 -0.35 9.77 -11.81
CA ALA A 67 0.03 8.78 -12.82
C ALA A 67 0.15 7.37 -12.23
N TYR A 68 0.68 7.26 -11.01
CA TYR A 68 0.76 6.02 -10.26
C TYR A 68 -0.63 5.40 -10.07
N LYS A 69 -1.59 6.21 -9.63
CA LYS A 69 -2.96 5.76 -9.39
C LYS A 69 -3.73 5.47 -10.68
N ALA A 70 -3.35 6.09 -11.80
CA ALA A 70 -3.99 5.87 -13.09
C ALA A 70 -3.40 4.69 -13.87
N HIS A 71 -2.28 4.13 -13.40
CA HIS A 71 -1.59 3.04 -14.08
C HIS A 71 -2.41 1.74 -14.01
N PRO A 72 -2.40 0.91 -15.08
CA PRO A 72 -3.14 -0.36 -15.08
C PRO A 72 -2.79 -1.31 -13.93
N LEU A 73 -1.53 -1.30 -13.46
CA LEU A 73 -1.13 -2.13 -12.31
C LEU A 73 -1.82 -1.70 -11.02
N TYR A 74 -2.14 -0.41 -10.87
CA TYR A 74 -2.89 0.07 -9.71
C TYR A 74 -4.32 -0.51 -9.73
N ALA A 75 -4.98 -0.47 -10.89
CA ALA A 75 -6.31 -1.07 -11.06
C ALA A 75 -6.27 -2.58 -10.82
N GLU A 76 -5.24 -3.27 -11.29
CA GLU A 76 -5.07 -4.71 -11.08
C GLU A 76 -4.93 -5.04 -9.59
N SER A 77 -4.12 -4.27 -8.85
CA SER A 77 -3.98 -4.44 -7.41
C SER A 77 -5.31 -4.26 -6.69
N ILE A 78 -6.05 -3.20 -7.04
CA ILE A 78 -7.38 -2.95 -6.47
C ILE A 78 -8.31 -4.12 -6.75
N ARG A 79 -8.33 -4.62 -7.96
CA ARG A 79 -9.20 -5.74 -8.36
C ARG A 79 -8.96 -6.98 -7.51
N ARG A 80 -7.69 -7.26 -7.19
CA ARG A 80 -7.31 -8.43 -6.38
C ARG A 80 -7.56 -8.22 -4.90
N VAL A 81 -7.30 -7.03 -4.39
CA VAL A 81 -7.27 -6.77 -2.93
C VAL A 81 -8.63 -6.34 -2.40
N ARG A 82 -9.36 -5.48 -3.12
CA ARG A 82 -10.63 -4.91 -2.63
C ARG A 82 -11.65 -5.95 -2.15
N PRO A 83 -11.87 -7.09 -2.82
CA PRO A 83 -12.83 -8.09 -2.34
C PRO A 83 -12.42 -8.76 -1.04
N LEU A 84 -11.14 -8.75 -0.70
CA LEU A 84 -10.58 -9.49 0.43
C LEU A 84 -10.25 -8.60 1.62
N ARG A 85 -10.08 -7.30 1.39
CA ARG A 85 -9.71 -6.36 2.45
C ARG A 85 -10.92 -5.89 3.24
N ASP A 86 -10.70 -5.65 4.53
CA ASP A 86 -11.64 -4.93 5.38
C ASP A 86 -11.26 -3.44 5.38
N ILE A 87 -10.29 -3.05 6.19
CA ILE A 87 -9.88 -1.67 6.33
C ILE A 87 -8.84 -1.31 5.25
N ARG A 88 -8.99 -0.13 4.68
CA ARG A 88 -7.95 0.56 3.92
C ARG A 88 -7.92 2.02 4.37
N VAL A 89 -6.77 2.43 4.88
CA VAL A 89 -6.50 3.82 5.25
C VAL A 89 -5.20 4.22 4.56
N ALA A 90 -5.20 5.38 3.91
CA ALA A 90 -4.00 5.88 3.24
C ALA A 90 -3.72 7.32 3.66
N ALA A 91 -2.45 7.67 3.68
CA ALA A 91 -1.98 9.02 3.95
C ALA A 91 -0.73 9.29 3.11
N ASP A 92 -0.56 10.55 2.78
CA ASP A 92 0.58 11.03 2.01
C ASP A 92 1.35 12.06 2.82
N LEU A 93 2.68 11.96 2.80
CA LEU A 93 3.53 12.90 3.50
C LEU A 93 4.67 13.36 2.60
N ALA A 94 5.09 14.59 2.82
CA ALA A 94 6.28 15.12 2.14
C ALA A 94 7.52 14.55 2.81
N ILE A 95 8.45 14.05 1.98
CA ILE A 95 9.77 13.63 2.43
C ILE A 95 10.83 14.33 1.61
N GLU A 96 12.03 14.45 2.16
CA GLU A 96 13.15 14.98 1.41
C GLU A 96 13.58 13.97 0.35
N GLY A 97 13.82 14.46 -0.86
CA GLY A 97 14.38 13.62 -1.89
C GLY A 97 15.80 13.24 -1.56
N ASP A 98 16.21 12.05 -1.98
CA ASP A 98 17.62 11.66 -1.97
C ASP A 98 18.35 12.55 -2.97
N GLY A 99 18.96 13.57 -2.46
CA GLY A 99 19.65 14.53 -3.31
C GLY A 99 20.59 13.93 -4.30
#